data_d8a9d2b99030d51021e36703eefb89d3
#
_entry.id   d8a9d2b99030d51021e36703eefb89d3
#
_cell.length_a   1.000
_cell.length_b   1.000
_cell.length_c   1.000
_cell.angle_alpha   90.00
_cell.angle_beta   90.00
_cell.angle_gamma   90.00
#
_symmetry.space_group_name_H-M   'P 1'
#
loop_
_entity.id
_entity.type
_entity.pdbx_description
1 polymer ?
#
loop_
_entity_poly.entity_id
_entity_poly.type
_entity_poly.pdbx_seq_one_letter_code
_entity_poly.pdbx_strand_id
1 'polypeptide(L)'
;MLRIPNKEIKREFQSLTAYYFHTDESSVAVLLEDLLQGNLEKFALRYQTILEDTASYYDLVNENSYQAHWPAVRTLRLGMLMPLENSYKIISNREKGQGRFDICLESKKQDKPSFLFELKYTKDDSVNLKKLAKQGYEQILAKQYDQGLHHAMRIGLAHRGKQVELYTDL
;
A
#
# COMPACT_ATOMS: atom_id res chain seq x y z
N MET A 1 14.53 13.67 -5.03
CA MET A 1 13.91 12.34 -5.27
C MET A 1 15.04 11.33 -5.46
N LEU A 2 15.27 10.44 -4.50
CA LEU A 2 16.30 9.39 -4.63
C LEU A 2 15.81 8.36 -5.65
N ARG A 3 16.55 8.17 -6.71
CA ARG A 3 16.31 7.19 -7.76
C ARG A 3 17.38 6.11 -7.68
N ILE A 4 16.99 4.85 -7.64
CA ILE A 4 17.95 3.74 -7.64
C ILE A 4 18.64 3.71 -9.01
N PRO A 5 19.98 3.85 -9.06
CA PRO A 5 20.66 4.21 -10.30
C PRO A 5 20.84 3.08 -11.32
N ASN A 6 20.76 1.81 -10.93
CA ASN A 6 20.89 0.68 -11.87
C ASN A 6 20.09 -0.57 -11.47
N LYS A 7 20.01 -1.54 -12.39
CA LYS A 7 19.25 -2.78 -12.21
C LYS A 7 19.83 -3.71 -11.12
N GLU A 8 21.13 -3.67 -10.88
CA GLU A 8 21.80 -4.51 -9.87
C GLU A 8 21.48 -4.05 -8.47
N ILE A 9 21.63 -2.75 -8.19
CA ILE A 9 21.26 -2.15 -6.91
C ILE A 9 19.76 -2.35 -6.64
N LYS A 10 18.93 -2.32 -7.68
CA LYS A 10 17.50 -2.59 -7.57
C LYS A 10 17.21 -4.02 -7.14
N ARG A 11 17.91 -5.01 -7.71
CA ARG A 11 17.80 -6.43 -7.33
C ARG A 11 18.31 -6.66 -5.90
N GLU A 12 19.44 -6.08 -5.53
CA GLU A 12 19.93 -6.13 -4.15
C GLU A 12 18.94 -5.51 -3.16
N PHE A 13 18.33 -4.39 -3.52
CA PHE A 13 17.31 -3.77 -2.66
C PHE A 13 16.05 -4.64 -2.55
N GLN A 14 15.64 -5.32 -3.62
CA GLN A 14 14.53 -6.28 -3.60
C GLN A 14 14.87 -7.51 -2.75
N SER A 15 16.06 -8.06 -2.89
CA SER A 15 16.54 -9.19 -2.08
C SER A 15 16.69 -8.81 -0.60
N LEU A 16 17.20 -7.62 -0.30
CA LEU A 16 17.28 -7.08 1.05
C LEU A 16 15.88 -6.88 1.65
N THR A 17 14.94 -6.40 0.87
CA THR A 17 13.56 -6.21 1.31
C THR A 17 12.91 -7.55 1.62
N ALA A 18 13.04 -8.54 0.75
CA ALA A 18 12.58 -9.90 0.96
C ALA A 18 13.25 -10.54 2.20
N TYR A 19 14.55 -10.35 2.37
CA TYR A 19 15.31 -10.81 3.54
C TYR A 19 14.81 -10.16 4.85
N TYR A 20 14.64 -8.84 4.86
CA TYR A 20 14.15 -8.12 6.05
C TYR A 20 12.70 -8.47 6.40
N PHE A 21 11.87 -8.79 5.42
CA PHE A 21 10.48 -9.19 5.64
C PHE A 21 10.31 -10.71 5.78
N HIS A 22 11.39 -11.50 5.72
CA HIS A 22 11.35 -12.99 5.72
C HIS A 22 10.27 -13.55 4.76
N THR A 23 9.94 -12.80 3.72
CA THR A 23 8.88 -13.13 2.77
C THR A 23 9.52 -13.70 1.51
N ASP A 24 9.01 -14.82 1.04
CA ASP A 24 9.45 -15.34 -0.25
C ASP A 24 8.92 -14.48 -1.41
N GLU A 25 9.69 -14.40 -2.50
CA GLU A 25 9.32 -13.63 -3.68
C GLU A 25 8.00 -14.10 -4.30
N SER A 26 7.62 -15.37 -4.09
CA SER A 26 6.39 -15.96 -4.62
C SER A 26 5.15 -15.39 -3.93
N SER A 27 5.18 -15.20 -2.62
CA SER A 27 4.07 -14.62 -1.85
C SER A 27 3.78 -13.19 -2.27
N VAL A 28 4.83 -12.38 -2.50
CA VAL A 28 4.68 -11.02 -3.01
C VAL A 28 4.16 -11.02 -4.46
N ALA A 29 4.64 -11.93 -5.30
CA ALA A 29 4.17 -12.03 -6.69
C ALA A 29 2.67 -12.33 -6.77
N VAL A 30 2.17 -13.27 -5.97
CA VAL A 30 0.74 -13.62 -5.92
C VAL A 30 -0.10 -12.47 -5.33
N LEU A 31 0.41 -11.78 -4.30
CA LEU A 31 -0.22 -10.56 -3.76
C LEU A 31 -0.43 -9.50 -4.87
N LEU A 32 0.61 -9.26 -5.67
CA LEU A 32 0.57 -8.28 -6.74
C LEU A 32 -0.34 -8.72 -7.89
N GLU A 33 -0.40 -10.01 -8.18
CA GLU A 33 -1.33 -10.55 -9.16
C GLU A 33 -2.79 -10.31 -8.74
N ASP A 34 -3.14 -10.59 -7.48
CA ASP A 34 -4.47 -10.30 -6.94
C ASP A 34 -4.82 -8.80 -7.07
N LEU A 35 -3.87 -7.90 -6.76
CA LEU A 35 -4.06 -6.46 -6.95
C LEU A 35 -4.34 -6.09 -8.41
N LEU A 36 -3.51 -6.58 -9.33
CA LEU A 36 -3.58 -6.24 -10.75
C LEU A 36 -4.83 -6.82 -11.45
N GLN A 37 -5.36 -7.92 -10.93
CA GLN A 37 -6.61 -8.55 -11.39
C GLN A 37 -7.86 -7.92 -10.75
N GLY A 38 -7.70 -6.98 -9.80
CA GLY A 38 -8.82 -6.39 -9.07
C GLY A 38 -9.40 -7.29 -7.97
N ASN A 39 -8.73 -8.39 -7.62
CA ASN A 39 -9.12 -9.29 -6.53
C ASN A 39 -8.77 -8.70 -5.16
N LEU A 40 -9.33 -7.53 -4.84
CA LEU A 40 -8.87 -6.70 -3.72
C LEU A 40 -9.10 -7.33 -2.34
N GLU A 41 -10.12 -8.18 -2.18
CA GLU A 41 -10.31 -8.94 -0.92
C GLU A 41 -9.18 -9.95 -0.70
N LYS A 42 -8.78 -10.67 -1.75
CA LYS A 42 -7.64 -11.61 -1.68
C LYS A 42 -6.33 -10.86 -1.44
N PHE A 43 -6.16 -9.70 -2.11
CA PHE A 43 -5.01 -8.82 -1.86
C PHE A 43 -4.92 -8.43 -0.39
N ALA A 44 -6.02 -7.96 0.23
CA ALA A 44 -6.02 -7.56 1.63
C ALA A 44 -5.70 -8.73 2.59
N LEU A 45 -6.28 -9.91 2.33
CA LEU A 45 -6.01 -11.10 3.13
C LEU A 45 -4.54 -11.54 3.04
N ARG A 46 -3.97 -11.60 1.83
CA ARG A 46 -2.55 -11.95 1.65
C ARG A 46 -1.63 -10.89 2.25
N TYR A 47 -1.97 -9.63 2.11
CA TYR A 47 -1.22 -8.53 2.72
C TYR A 47 -1.18 -8.67 4.24
N GLN A 48 -2.32 -8.98 4.88
CA GLN A 48 -2.38 -9.26 6.31
C GLN A 48 -1.51 -10.47 6.68
N THR A 49 -1.61 -11.59 5.95
CA THR A 49 -0.78 -12.79 6.20
C THR A 49 0.71 -12.46 6.15
N ILE A 50 1.15 -11.70 5.14
CA ILE A 50 2.54 -11.26 5.05
C ILE A 50 2.93 -10.40 6.26
N LEU A 51 2.07 -9.49 6.72
CA LEU A 51 2.34 -8.69 7.93
C LEU A 51 2.42 -9.56 9.19
N GLU A 52 1.59 -10.60 9.29
CA GLU A 52 1.60 -11.53 10.42
C GLU A 52 2.91 -12.31 10.49
N ASP A 53 3.43 -12.74 9.35
CA ASP A 53 4.64 -13.56 9.24
C ASP A 53 5.94 -12.73 9.36
N THR A 54 5.92 -11.48 8.93
CA THR A 54 7.15 -10.70 8.70
C THR A 54 7.36 -9.55 9.66
N ALA A 55 6.29 -8.88 10.05
CA ALA A 55 6.43 -7.68 10.86
C ALA A 55 6.63 -8.01 12.34
N SER A 56 7.71 -7.52 12.94
CA SER A 56 7.78 -7.46 14.40
C SER A 56 6.65 -6.58 14.93
N TYR A 57 6.00 -6.99 16.00
CA TYR A 57 4.98 -6.21 16.68
C TYR A 57 5.48 -4.79 17.02
N TYR A 58 6.76 -4.65 17.36
CA TYR A 58 7.40 -3.38 17.69
C TYR A 58 7.57 -2.44 16.48
N ASP A 59 7.67 -2.97 15.27
CA ASP A 59 7.82 -2.16 14.06
C ASP A 59 6.51 -1.50 13.63
N LEU A 60 5.36 -2.09 14.04
CA LEU A 60 4.03 -1.61 13.70
C LEU A 60 3.38 -0.78 14.81
N VAL A 61 3.87 -0.88 16.05
CA VAL A 61 3.28 -0.28 17.25
C VAL A 61 4.25 0.73 17.87
N ASN A 62 4.55 1.83 17.18
CA ASN A 62 5.19 2.97 17.81
C ASN A 62 4.18 3.82 18.60
N GLU A 63 4.62 4.41 19.71
CA GLU A 63 3.76 5.05 20.73
C GLU A 63 2.86 6.19 20.21
N ASN A 64 3.20 6.80 19.07
CA ASN A 64 2.40 7.85 18.45
C ASN A 64 1.68 7.35 17.19
N SER A 65 0.37 7.57 17.10
CA SER A 65 -0.49 7.17 15.97
C SER A 65 0.03 7.67 14.61
N TYR A 66 0.69 8.84 14.58
CA TYR A 66 1.31 9.40 13.39
C TYR A 66 2.57 8.62 12.96
N GLN A 67 3.33 8.09 13.92
CA GLN A 67 4.54 7.31 13.64
C GLN A 67 4.23 5.86 13.21
N ALA A 68 3.11 5.29 13.66
CA ALA A 68 2.69 3.94 13.26
C ALA A 68 2.16 3.87 11.81
N HIS A 69 1.63 4.96 11.28
CA HIS A 69 1.19 5.06 9.89
C HIS A 69 2.35 4.89 8.89
N TRP A 70 3.49 5.50 9.16
CA TRP A 70 4.65 5.47 8.26
C TRP A 70 5.29 4.09 8.06
N PRO A 71 5.44 3.23 9.07
CA PRO A 71 5.90 1.86 8.86
C PRO A 71 5.01 1.08 7.90
N ALA A 72 3.68 1.15 8.03
CA ALA A 72 2.75 0.47 7.11
C ALA A 72 2.88 0.98 5.66
N VAL A 73 2.94 2.30 5.46
CA VAL A 73 3.19 2.91 4.14
C VAL A 73 4.53 2.46 3.55
N ARG A 74 5.59 2.43 4.36
CA ARG A 74 6.92 1.97 3.92
C ARG A 74 6.92 0.51 3.55
N THR A 75 6.32 -0.35 4.39
CA THR A 75 6.23 -1.79 4.16
C THR A 75 5.50 -2.09 2.86
N LEU A 76 4.32 -1.53 2.67
CA LEU A 76 3.55 -1.72 1.45
C LEU A 76 4.33 -1.18 0.23
N ARG A 77 4.82 0.06 0.29
CA ARG A 77 5.49 0.69 -0.85
C ARG A 77 6.83 0.05 -1.20
N LEU A 78 7.73 -0.06 -0.23
CA LEU A 78 9.10 -0.50 -0.49
C LEU A 78 9.19 -2.03 -0.52
N GLY A 79 8.45 -2.71 0.36
CA GLY A 79 8.50 -4.15 0.45
C GLY A 79 7.73 -4.87 -0.66
N MET A 80 6.51 -4.42 -0.95
CA MET A 80 5.59 -5.20 -1.76
C MET A 80 5.33 -4.63 -3.15
N LEU A 81 5.25 -3.29 -3.30
CA LEU A 81 4.89 -2.67 -4.57
C LEU A 81 6.07 -2.41 -5.51
N MET A 82 7.32 -2.45 -5.01
CA MET A 82 8.52 -2.18 -5.82
C MET A 82 8.64 -3.03 -7.08
N PRO A 83 8.27 -4.33 -7.12
CA PRO A 83 8.31 -5.11 -8.35
C PRO A 83 7.51 -4.52 -9.50
N LEU A 84 6.47 -3.74 -9.20
CA LEU A 84 5.62 -3.08 -10.22
C LEU A 84 6.26 -1.85 -10.87
N GLU A 85 7.42 -1.36 -10.43
CA GLU A 85 8.04 -0.12 -10.90
C GLU A 85 8.31 -0.10 -12.42
N ASN A 86 8.45 -1.27 -13.05
CA ASN A 86 8.61 -1.34 -14.51
C ASN A 86 7.33 -0.93 -15.25
N SER A 87 6.15 -1.27 -14.71
CA SER A 87 4.83 -1.03 -15.32
C SER A 87 4.10 0.16 -14.73
N TYR A 88 4.44 0.55 -13.51
CA TYR A 88 3.81 1.63 -12.75
C TYR A 88 4.84 2.64 -12.25
N LYS A 89 4.42 3.88 -12.14
CA LYS A 89 5.16 4.90 -11.41
C LYS A 89 4.64 4.92 -9.97
N ILE A 90 5.50 4.50 -9.05
CA ILE A 90 5.16 4.42 -7.62
C ILE A 90 5.43 5.77 -6.98
N ILE A 91 4.39 6.41 -6.49
CA ILE A 91 4.43 7.74 -5.88
C ILE A 91 3.87 7.62 -4.46
N SER A 92 4.53 8.22 -3.49
CA SER A 92 4.01 8.27 -2.11
C SER A 92 4.18 9.65 -1.53
N ASN A 93 3.28 9.99 -0.60
CA ASN A 93 3.32 11.21 0.19
C ASN A 93 3.50 12.46 -0.68
N ARG A 94 2.76 12.56 -1.79
CA ARG A 94 2.82 13.69 -2.70
C ARG A 94 1.52 14.46 -2.66
N GLU A 95 1.64 15.78 -2.74
CA GLU A 95 0.50 16.67 -2.89
C GLU A 95 -0.17 16.45 -4.24
N LYS A 96 -1.50 16.26 -4.22
CA LYS A 96 -2.36 16.17 -5.39
C LYS A 96 -3.79 16.56 -4.98
N GLY A 97 -4.50 17.23 -5.86
CA GLY A 97 -5.83 17.74 -5.52
C GLY A 97 -5.76 18.70 -4.32
N GLN A 98 -6.57 18.45 -3.31
CA GLN A 98 -6.67 19.29 -2.10
C GLN A 98 -5.92 18.71 -0.90
N GLY A 99 -4.86 17.96 -1.12
CA GLY A 99 -4.09 17.39 -0.02
C GLY A 99 -2.98 16.47 -0.46
N ARG A 100 -2.66 15.51 0.39
CA ARG A 100 -1.53 14.61 0.22
C ARG A 100 -2.04 13.17 0.34
N PHE A 101 -1.83 12.35 -0.68
CA PHE A 101 -2.16 10.92 -0.67
C PHE A 101 -0.99 10.08 -0.15
N ASP A 102 -1.29 8.88 0.33
CA ASP A 102 -0.28 7.98 0.87
C ASP A 102 0.50 7.25 -0.22
N ILE A 103 -0.16 6.49 -1.09
CA ILE A 103 0.47 5.75 -2.18
C ILE A 103 -0.38 5.83 -3.45
N CYS A 104 0.29 6.08 -4.57
CA CYS A 104 -0.29 6.00 -5.90
C CYS A 104 0.58 5.12 -6.80
N LEU A 105 -0.03 4.14 -7.44
CA LEU A 105 0.52 3.40 -8.57
C LEU A 105 -0.09 3.99 -9.85
N GLU A 106 0.61 4.92 -10.46
CA GLU A 106 0.21 5.51 -11.73
C GLU A 106 0.63 4.59 -12.87
N SER A 107 -0.33 4.04 -13.61
CA SER A 107 -0.04 3.15 -14.73
C SER A 107 0.73 3.89 -15.83
N LYS A 108 1.77 3.23 -16.36
CA LYS A 108 2.50 3.72 -17.54
C LYS A 108 1.79 3.38 -18.85
N LYS A 109 0.71 2.57 -18.77
CA LYS A 109 -0.12 2.14 -19.91
C LYS A 109 -1.55 2.62 -19.71
N GLN A 110 -2.18 3.11 -20.78
CA GLN A 110 -3.55 3.64 -20.73
C GLN A 110 -4.62 2.55 -20.56
N ASP A 111 -4.31 1.32 -20.95
CA ASP A 111 -5.20 0.15 -20.86
C ASP A 111 -5.16 -0.55 -19.49
N LYS A 112 -4.33 -0.08 -18.57
CA LYS A 112 -4.19 -0.64 -17.23
C LYS A 112 -4.68 0.34 -16.16
N PRO A 113 -5.34 -0.14 -15.11
CA PRO A 113 -5.80 0.72 -14.03
C PRO A 113 -4.61 1.31 -13.25
N SER A 114 -4.82 2.52 -12.74
CA SER A 114 -3.99 3.11 -11.69
C SER A 114 -4.61 2.80 -10.34
N PHE A 115 -3.81 2.72 -9.28
CA PHE A 115 -4.28 2.41 -7.93
C PHE A 115 -3.92 3.54 -6.97
N LEU A 116 -4.89 3.96 -6.17
CA LEU A 116 -4.71 4.93 -5.09
C LEU A 116 -5.02 4.28 -3.76
N PHE A 117 -4.08 4.34 -2.85
CA PHE A 117 -4.22 3.86 -1.48
C PHE A 117 -4.20 5.04 -0.52
N GLU A 118 -5.18 5.06 0.36
CA GLU A 118 -5.20 5.89 1.56
C GLU A 118 -5.21 4.97 2.77
N LEU A 119 -4.17 5.07 3.59
CA LEU A 119 -3.95 4.21 4.74
C LEU A 119 -4.46 4.88 6.01
N LYS A 120 -5.17 4.13 6.82
CA LYS A 120 -5.62 4.55 8.14
C LYS A 120 -5.08 3.61 9.21
N TYR A 121 -4.87 4.10 10.39
CA TYR A 121 -4.37 3.33 11.51
C TYR A 121 -5.13 3.66 12.79
N THR A 122 -5.36 2.64 13.61
CA THR A 122 -5.89 2.79 14.96
C THR A 122 -5.25 1.79 15.91
N LYS A 123 -5.16 2.16 17.19
CA LYS A 123 -4.83 1.25 18.30
C LYS A 123 -6.07 0.87 19.10
N ASP A 124 -7.19 1.57 18.87
CA ASP A 124 -8.42 1.43 19.61
C ASP A 124 -9.21 0.23 19.09
N ASP A 125 -9.39 -0.77 19.95
CA ASP A 125 -10.12 -2.00 19.65
C ASP A 125 -11.62 -1.78 19.43
N SER A 126 -12.17 -0.66 19.92
CA SER A 126 -13.56 -0.30 19.70
C SER A 126 -13.85 0.23 18.29
N VAL A 127 -12.82 0.65 17.56
CA VAL A 127 -12.95 1.19 16.22
C VAL A 127 -13.22 0.06 15.21
N ASN A 128 -14.28 0.19 14.44
CA ASN A 128 -14.56 -0.72 13.34
C ASN A 128 -13.59 -0.45 12.17
N LEU A 129 -12.68 -1.38 11.88
CA LEU A 129 -11.66 -1.23 10.84
C LEU A 129 -12.25 -1.04 9.44
N LYS A 130 -13.35 -1.72 9.11
CA LYS A 130 -14.02 -1.54 7.81
C LYS A 130 -14.57 -0.13 7.62
N LYS A 131 -15.12 0.47 8.69
CA LYS A 131 -15.54 1.88 8.66
C LYS A 131 -14.34 2.81 8.52
N LEU A 132 -13.24 2.49 9.19
CA LEU A 132 -12.01 3.28 9.10
C LEU A 132 -11.39 3.20 7.69
N ALA A 133 -11.38 2.02 7.06
CA ALA A 133 -10.98 1.86 5.67
C ALA A 133 -11.87 2.66 4.72
N LYS A 134 -13.19 2.66 4.95
CA LYS A 134 -14.14 3.47 4.18
C LYS A 134 -13.84 4.97 4.29
N GLN A 135 -13.47 5.47 5.46
CA GLN A 135 -13.05 6.87 5.63
C GLN A 135 -11.81 7.20 4.78
N GLY A 136 -10.85 6.26 4.66
CA GLY A 136 -9.71 6.41 3.75
C GLY A 136 -10.17 6.55 2.29
N TYR A 137 -11.04 5.68 1.83
CA TYR A 137 -11.65 5.74 0.51
C TYR A 137 -12.38 7.07 0.26
N GLU A 138 -13.22 7.49 1.20
CA GLU A 138 -13.97 8.75 1.14
C GLU A 138 -13.03 9.97 1.10
N GLN A 139 -11.88 9.91 1.77
CA GLN A 139 -10.86 10.96 1.71
C GLN A 139 -10.26 11.09 0.30
N ILE A 140 -10.01 9.98 -0.41
CA ILE A 140 -9.54 10.03 -1.80
C ILE A 140 -10.51 10.80 -2.67
N LEU A 141 -11.83 10.53 -2.53
CA LEU A 141 -12.88 11.21 -3.27
C LEU A 141 -12.97 12.70 -2.91
N ALA A 142 -13.08 12.99 -1.60
CA ALA A 142 -13.25 14.36 -1.12
C ALA A 142 -12.07 15.28 -1.48
N LYS A 143 -10.85 14.72 -1.52
CA LYS A 143 -9.62 15.44 -1.86
C LYS A 143 -9.24 15.37 -3.34
N GLN A 144 -10.01 14.64 -4.15
CA GLN A 144 -9.79 14.48 -5.59
C GLN A 144 -8.36 14.00 -5.94
N TYR A 145 -7.84 13.06 -5.16
CA TYR A 145 -6.48 12.53 -5.37
C TYR A 145 -6.32 11.77 -6.69
N ASP A 146 -7.41 11.25 -7.24
CA ASP A 146 -7.50 10.52 -8.50
C ASP A 146 -7.56 11.42 -9.74
N GLN A 147 -7.63 12.75 -9.57
CA GLN A 147 -7.73 13.69 -10.68
C GLN A 147 -6.56 13.48 -11.68
N GLY A 148 -6.91 13.26 -12.96
CA GLY A 148 -5.95 13.02 -14.04
C GLY A 148 -5.34 11.61 -14.08
N LEU A 149 -5.82 10.66 -13.26
CA LEU A 149 -5.49 9.24 -13.39
C LEU A 149 -6.51 8.55 -14.30
N HIS A 150 -6.00 7.69 -15.20
CA HIS A 150 -6.86 6.84 -16.00
C HIS A 150 -7.29 5.60 -15.22
N HIS A 151 -8.58 5.25 -15.25
CA HIS A 151 -9.14 4.05 -14.61
C HIS A 151 -8.65 3.87 -13.16
N ALA A 152 -8.79 4.92 -12.34
CA ALA A 152 -8.28 4.91 -10.98
C ALA A 152 -9.12 3.99 -10.07
N MET A 153 -8.49 2.94 -9.55
CA MET A 153 -9.02 2.12 -8.47
C MET A 153 -8.66 2.76 -7.13
N ARG A 154 -9.66 3.10 -6.34
CA ARG A 154 -9.52 3.79 -5.05
C ARG A 154 -9.64 2.79 -3.93
N ILE A 155 -8.68 2.77 -3.04
CA ILE A 155 -8.55 1.77 -1.99
C ILE A 155 -8.29 2.47 -0.67
N GLY A 156 -9.25 2.37 0.24
CA GLY A 156 -9.04 2.68 1.65
C GLY A 156 -8.52 1.42 2.36
N LEU A 157 -7.42 1.53 3.09
CA LEU A 157 -6.79 0.43 3.79
C LEU A 157 -6.58 0.82 5.26
N ALA A 158 -7.21 0.09 6.18
CA ALA A 158 -7.12 0.36 7.62
C ALA A 158 -6.35 -0.73 8.35
N HIS A 159 -5.53 -0.31 9.31
CA HIS A 159 -4.68 -1.18 10.11
C HIS A 159 -4.96 -1.02 11.61
N ARG A 160 -4.93 -2.14 12.32
CA ARG A 160 -4.79 -2.22 13.78
C ARG A 160 -3.76 -3.28 14.12
N GLY A 161 -2.52 -2.85 14.41
CA GLY A 161 -1.40 -3.77 14.45
C GLY A 161 -1.23 -4.48 13.10
N LYS A 162 -1.35 -5.81 13.10
CA LYS A 162 -1.26 -6.64 11.89
C LYS A 162 -2.61 -6.88 11.20
N GLN A 163 -3.72 -6.57 11.86
CA GLN A 163 -5.05 -6.67 11.26
C GLN A 163 -5.23 -5.63 10.18
N VAL A 164 -5.82 -6.04 9.06
CA VAL A 164 -6.05 -5.19 7.88
C VAL A 164 -7.49 -5.33 7.41
N GLU A 165 -8.11 -4.21 7.11
CA GLU A 165 -9.38 -4.14 6.40
C GLU A 165 -9.27 -3.22 5.20
N LEU A 166 -9.93 -3.59 4.13
CA LEU A 166 -9.96 -2.87 2.87
C LEU A 166 -11.38 -2.42 2.56
N TYR A 167 -11.48 -1.24 1.95
CA TYR A 167 -12.72 -0.73 1.36
C TYR A 167 -12.46 -0.17 -0.04
N THR A 168 -13.35 -0.51 -0.96
CA THR A 168 -13.42 0.02 -2.34
C THR A 168 -14.88 0.04 -2.78
N ASP A 169 -15.18 0.69 -3.89
CA ASP A 169 -16.52 0.76 -4.51
C ASP A 169 -16.73 -0.22 -5.67
N LEU A 170 -15.86 -1.23 -5.80
CA LEU A 170 -15.95 -2.29 -6.81
C LEU A 170 -16.92 -3.38 -6.39
#